data_2a972042b73ae178e9c41a02c4af1580
#
_entry.id   2a972042b73ae178e9c41a02c4af1580
#
_cell.length_a   1.000
_cell.length_b   1.000
_cell.length_c   1.000
_cell.angle_alpha   90.00
_cell.angle_beta   90.00
_cell.angle_gamma   90.00
#
_symmetry.space_group_name_H-M   'P 1'
#
loop_
_entity.id
_entity.type
_entity.pdbx_description
1 polymer ?
#
loop_
_entity_poly.entity_id
_entity_poly.type
_entity_poly.pdbx_seq_one_letter_code
_entity_poly.pdbx_strand_id
1 'polypeptide(L)'
;MKIEKIERSKHKQERVLVYLEGGDLLRITESELLRFGLCIGLDIDDRTVVELQQSGARSETRVRAANMISSRPLSKKELSKKLRERGSVEADAESACDWLEEIGALNDAEYAAMLVRHYGGMGYGEAKIRDEFYRRGVPRELWEDALSKLPDAQEAIARVIAQKTKGRVLDEKGRKRLSDMLLRRGFAWCDVRAAIAQISENATEFDYEE
;
A
#
# COMPACT_ATOMS: atom_id res chain seq x y z
N MET A 1 -4.20 22.75 36.47
CA MET A 1 -5.16 23.40 35.53
C MET A 1 -6.53 22.74 35.69
N LYS A 2 -7.56 23.55 35.92
CA LYS A 2 -8.92 23.05 36.19
C LYS A 2 -9.65 22.79 34.87
N ILE A 3 -10.40 21.68 34.79
CA ILE A 3 -11.26 21.38 33.64
C ILE A 3 -12.54 22.21 33.74
N GLU A 4 -12.75 23.11 32.78
CA GLU A 4 -13.92 23.99 32.75
C GLU A 4 -15.10 23.36 32.04
N LYS A 5 -14.83 22.64 30.93
CA LYS A 5 -15.89 22.11 30.07
C LYS A 5 -15.42 20.84 29.34
N ILE A 6 -16.35 19.92 29.14
CA ILE A 6 -16.16 18.72 28.34
C ILE A 6 -17.29 18.64 27.33
N GLU A 7 -16.94 18.50 26.02
CA GLU A 7 -17.92 18.41 24.94
C GLU A 7 -17.52 17.33 23.94
N ARG A 8 -18.50 16.67 23.33
CA ARG A 8 -18.28 15.82 22.17
C ARG A 8 -18.01 16.66 20.93
N SER A 9 -17.04 16.27 20.12
CA SER A 9 -16.75 16.95 18.87
C SER A 9 -17.92 16.79 17.89
N LYS A 10 -18.38 17.90 17.30
CA LYS A 10 -19.42 17.89 16.25
C LYS A 10 -18.95 17.27 14.93
N HIS A 11 -17.64 17.18 14.71
CA HIS A 11 -17.05 16.76 13.43
C HIS A 11 -16.42 15.35 13.45
N LYS A 12 -16.15 14.79 14.63
CA LYS A 12 -15.53 13.46 14.80
C LYS A 12 -16.22 12.76 15.97
N GLN A 13 -16.94 11.66 15.68
CA GLN A 13 -17.80 10.96 16.64
C GLN A 13 -17.10 10.47 17.91
N GLU A 14 -15.82 10.07 17.80
CA GLU A 14 -15.05 9.52 18.92
C GLU A 14 -14.19 10.55 19.65
N ARG A 15 -14.27 11.83 19.27
CA ARG A 15 -13.44 12.89 19.84
C ARG A 15 -14.19 13.67 20.91
N VAL A 16 -13.53 13.80 22.06
CA VAL A 16 -13.95 14.66 23.17
C VAL A 16 -13.02 15.87 23.23
N LEU A 17 -13.61 17.03 23.44
CA LEU A 17 -12.93 18.32 23.63
C LEU A 17 -12.98 18.67 25.11
N VAL A 18 -11.83 18.77 25.75
CA VAL A 18 -11.68 19.14 27.17
C VAL A 18 -11.05 20.53 27.22
N TYR A 19 -11.83 21.47 27.70
CA TYR A 19 -11.39 22.88 27.87
C TYR A 19 -10.82 23.06 29.27
N LEU A 20 -9.61 23.59 29.32
CA LEU A 20 -8.91 23.86 30.56
C LEU A 20 -8.95 25.36 30.91
N GLU A 21 -8.88 25.66 32.20
CA GLU A 21 -8.69 27.01 32.71
C GLU A 21 -7.40 27.59 32.10
N GLY A 22 -7.51 28.78 31.51
CA GLY A 22 -6.40 29.42 30.75
C GLY A 22 -6.54 29.33 29.24
N GLY A 23 -7.57 28.61 28.72
CA GLY A 23 -7.91 28.56 27.29
C GLY A 23 -7.29 27.40 26.52
N ASP A 24 -6.57 26.53 27.18
CA ASP A 24 -6.03 25.31 26.56
C ASP A 24 -7.14 24.30 26.21
N LEU A 25 -6.97 23.63 25.07
CA LEU A 25 -7.91 22.65 24.55
C LEU A 25 -7.25 21.30 24.30
N LEU A 26 -7.66 20.30 25.06
CA LEU A 26 -7.26 18.92 24.84
C LEU A 26 -8.25 18.22 23.89
N ARG A 27 -7.72 17.42 22.97
CA ARG A 27 -8.48 16.61 22.03
C ARG A 27 -8.16 15.14 22.29
N ILE A 28 -9.08 14.47 22.96
CA ILE A 28 -8.93 13.08 23.42
C ILE A 28 -10.09 12.21 22.93
N THR A 29 -10.00 10.91 23.14
CA THR A 29 -11.09 9.96 22.90
C THR A 29 -11.96 9.77 24.16
N GLU A 30 -13.16 9.18 24.00
CA GLU A 30 -13.99 8.80 25.15
C GLU A 30 -13.28 7.78 26.05
N SER A 31 -12.51 6.86 25.47
CA SER A 31 -11.73 5.88 26.23
C SER A 31 -10.66 6.56 27.10
N GLU A 32 -10.01 7.61 26.61
CA GLU A 32 -9.06 8.39 27.40
C GLU A 32 -9.74 9.21 28.49
N LEU A 33 -10.91 9.81 28.19
CA LEU A 33 -11.70 10.50 29.18
C LEU A 33 -12.03 9.59 30.39
N LEU A 34 -12.45 8.34 30.13
CA LEU A 34 -12.77 7.35 31.14
C LEU A 34 -11.51 6.84 31.86
N ARG A 35 -10.44 6.54 31.13
CA ARG A 35 -9.18 6.01 31.68
C ARG A 35 -8.53 6.98 32.67
N PHE A 36 -8.57 8.27 32.37
CA PHE A 36 -8.02 9.30 33.23
C PHE A 36 -9.04 9.85 34.25
N GLY A 37 -10.28 9.36 34.23
CA GLY A 37 -11.32 9.79 35.16
C GLY A 37 -11.64 11.29 35.07
N LEU A 38 -11.56 11.87 33.88
CA LEU A 38 -11.71 13.32 33.69
C LEU A 38 -13.17 13.74 33.87
N CYS A 39 -13.38 14.74 34.71
CA CYS A 39 -14.70 15.37 34.92
C CYS A 39 -14.56 16.88 35.04
N ILE A 40 -15.68 17.58 34.83
CA ILE A 40 -15.72 19.05 34.99
C ILE A 40 -15.40 19.39 36.45
N GLY A 41 -14.51 20.36 36.62
CA GLY A 41 -14.07 20.80 37.94
C GLY A 41 -12.85 20.07 38.50
N LEU A 42 -12.41 18.97 37.85
CA LEU A 42 -11.17 18.27 38.24
C LEU A 42 -9.95 19.17 37.97
N ASP A 43 -9.03 19.19 38.92
CA ASP A 43 -7.74 19.86 38.78
C ASP A 43 -6.69 18.84 38.32
N ILE A 44 -6.07 19.08 37.18
CA ILE A 44 -5.05 18.22 36.59
C ILE A 44 -3.71 18.94 36.57
N ASP A 45 -2.63 18.22 36.82
CA ASP A 45 -1.27 18.75 36.77
C ASP A 45 -0.75 18.82 35.32
N ASP A 46 0.32 19.59 35.14
CA ASP A 46 0.92 19.78 33.81
C ASP A 46 1.43 18.48 33.21
N ARG A 47 1.85 17.51 34.03
CA ARG A 47 2.28 16.19 33.59
C ARG A 47 1.13 15.42 32.98
N THR A 48 -0.01 15.43 33.62
CA THR A 48 -1.24 14.79 33.13
C THR A 48 -1.72 15.45 31.82
N VAL A 49 -1.60 16.78 31.71
CA VAL A 49 -1.92 17.50 30.46
C VAL A 49 -1.05 17.02 29.32
N VAL A 50 0.27 16.92 29.51
CA VAL A 50 1.21 16.44 28.48
C VAL A 50 0.90 14.98 28.11
N GLU A 51 0.62 14.14 29.08
CA GLU A 51 0.25 12.72 28.84
C GLU A 51 -1.02 12.59 28.03
N LEU A 52 -2.04 13.40 28.33
CA LEU A 52 -3.30 13.45 27.59
C LEU A 52 -3.10 13.96 26.16
N GLN A 53 -2.27 14.97 25.96
CA GLN A 53 -1.93 15.47 24.62
C GLN A 53 -1.25 14.39 23.77
N GLN A 54 -0.28 13.69 24.34
CA GLN A 54 0.43 12.59 23.66
C GLN A 54 -0.52 11.42 23.36
N SER A 55 -1.35 11.02 24.33
CA SER A 55 -2.33 9.96 24.13
C SER A 55 -3.33 10.31 23.04
N GLY A 56 -3.86 11.52 23.04
CA GLY A 56 -4.79 12.01 22.00
C GLY A 56 -4.15 12.04 20.61
N ALA A 57 -2.89 12.47 20.49
CA ALA A 57 -2.15 12.46 19.23
C ALA A 57 -1.94 11.04 18.70
N ARG A 58 -1.62 10.10 19.61
CA ARG A 58 -1.45 8.67 19.28
C ARG A 58 -2.76 8.06 18.80
N SER A 59 -3.86 8.30 19.51
CA SER A 59 -5.20 7.82 19.12
C SER A 59 -5.62 8.41 17.76
N GLU A 60 -5.39 9.68 17.51
CA GLU A 60 -5.67 10.30 16.22
C GLU A 60 -4.85 9.67 15.09
N THR A 61 -3.59 9.35 15.34
CA THR A 61 -2.72 8.67 14.36
C THR A 61 -3.25 7.28 14.03
N ARG A 62 -3.72 6.50 15.01
CA ARG A 62 -4.35 5.18 14.79
C ARG A 62 -5.61 5.28 13.93
N VAL A 63 -6.50 6.20 14.23
CA VAL A 63 -7.73 6.44 13.43
C VAL A 63 -7.36 6.83 11.99
N ARG A 64 -6.38 7.71 11.83
CA ARG A 64 -5.88 8.13 10.52
C ARG A 64 -5.28 6.96 9.74
N ALA A 65 -4.50 6.12 10.39
CA ALA A 65 -3.91 4.92 9.80
C ALA A 65 -4.99 3.94 9.32
N ALA A 66 -5.98 3.62 10.17
CA ALA A 66 -7.10 2.76 9.82
C ALA A 66 -7.88 3.29 8.59
N ASN A 67 -8.18 4.59 8.56
CA ASN A 67 -8.86 5.21 7.42
C ASN A 67 -8.04 5.14 6.12
N MET A 68 -6.70 5.23 6.20
CA MET A 68 -5.85 5.13 5.02
C MET A 68 -5.88 3.72 4.42
N ILE A 69 -5.74 2.67 5.23
CA ILE A 69 -5.76 1.29 4.72
C ILE A 69 -7.15 0.85 4.27
N SER A 70 -8.23 1.36 4.89
CA SER A 70 -9.61 1.10 4.44
C SER A 70 -9.89 1.70 3.06
N SER A 71 -9.23 2.80 2.69
CA SER A 71 -9.42 3.42 1.38
C SER A 71 -8.66 2.70 0.26
N ARG A 72 -7.48 2.18 0.55
CA ARG A 72 -6.66 1.37 -0.35
C ARG A 72 -5.60 0.57 0.42
N PRO A 73 -5.21 -0.61 -0.07
CA PRO A 73 -4.09 -1.35 0.50
C PRO A 73 -2.78 -0.54 0.41
N LEU A 74 -1.98 -0.64 1.46
CA LEU A 74 -0.67 0.01 1.61
C LEU A 74 0.30 -0.98 2.24
N SER A 75 1.60 -0.84 1.95
CA SER A 75 2.63 -1.49 2.76
C SER A 75 2.82 -0.75 4.09
N LYS A 76 3.38 -1.44 5.08
CA LYS A 76 3.75 -0.86 6.38
C LYS A 76 4.62 0.38 6.21
N LYS A 77 5.63 0.30 5.34
CA LYS A 77 6.54 1.41 5.03
C LYS A 77 5.84 2.59 4.36
N GLU A 78 4.95 2.32 3.39
CA GLU A 78 4.18 3.37 2.73
C GLU A 78 3.22 4.06 3.70
N LEU A 79 2.56 3.30 4.58
CA LEU A 79 1.65 3.82 5.59
C LEU A 79 2.38 4.70 6.61
N SER A 80 3.48 4.21 7.21
CA SER A 80 4.29 4.98 8.15
C SER A 80 4.77 6.29 7.53
N LYS A 81 5.31 6.25 6.30
CA LYS A 81 5.72 7.44 5.57
C LYS A 81 4.57 8.46 5.42
N LYS A 82 3.39 8.00 5.00
CA LYS A 82 2.21 8.87 4.81
C LYS A 82 1.69 9.46 6.11
N LEU A 83 1.77 8.74 7.22
CA LEU A 83 1.40 9.27 8.54
C LEU A 83 2.33 10.40 8.96
N ARG A 84 3.65 10.23 8.76
CA ARG A 84 4.66 11.28 9.04
C ARG A 84 4.47 12.50 8.15
N GLU A 85 4.22 12.31 6.85
CA GLU A 85 3.92 13.40 5.91
C GLU A 85 2.67 14.21 6.32
N ARG A 86 1.76 13.60 7.10
CA ARG A 86 0.57 14.26 7.67
C ARG A 86 0.75 14.76 9.11
N GLY A 87 1.99 14.84 9.57
CA GLY A 87 2.35 15.44 10.85
C GLY A 87 2.31 14.51 12.05
N SER A 88 2.19 13.18 11.85
CA SER A 88 2.36 12.24 12.96
C SER A 88 3.82 12.12 13.36
N VAL A 89 4.09 12.05 14.65
CA VAL A 89 5.43 11.74 15.20
C VAL A 89 5.81 10.32 14.76
N GLU A 90 7.09 10.07 14.51
CA GLU A 90 7.59 8.78 14.02
C GLU A 90 7.17 7.61 14.90
N ALA A 91 7.38 7.72 16.22
CA ALA A 91 6.99 6.69 17.18
C ALA A 91 5.47 6.39 17.17
N ASP A 92 4.62 7.40 16.99
CA ASP A 92 3.18 7.21 16.90
C ASP A 92 2.78 6.57 15.56
N ALA A 93 3.47 6.91 14.47
CA ALA A 93 3.25 6.30 13.17
C ALA A 93 3.64 4.82 13.15
N GLU A 94 4.79 4.46 13.76
CA GLU A 94 5.23 3.08 13.92
C GLU A 94 4.27 2.30 14.81
N SER A 95 3.93 2.81 15.99
CA SER A 95 2.95 2.18 16.90
C SER A 95 1.58 1.95 16.25
N ALA A 96 1.14 2.86 15.37
CA ALA A 96 -0.10 2.69 14.65
C ALA A 96 -0.01 1.59 13.58
N CYS A 97 1.15 1.47 12.90
CA CYS A 97 1.40 0.41 11.94
C CYS A 97 1.47 -0.97 12.64
N ASP A 98 2.21 -1.06 13.76
CA ASP A 98 2.34 -2.30 14.54
C ASP A 98 0.98 -2.78 15.05
N TRP A 99 0.18 -1.88 15.59
CA TRP A 99 -1.18 -2.20 16.01
C TRP A 99 -2.06 -2.73 14.87
N LEU A 100 -1.97 -2.14 13.68
CA LEU A 100 -2.73 -2.62 12.52
C LEU A 100 -2.23 -3.99 12.02
N GLU A 101 -0.95 -4.27 12.17
CA GLU A 101 -0.34 -5.57 11.86
C GLU A 101 -0.78 -6.63 12.87
N GLU A 102 -0.77 -6.32 14.17
CA GLU A 102 -1.25 -7.20 15.25
C GLU A 102 -2.71 -7.64 15.07
N ILE A 103 -3.59 -6.73 14.65
CA ILE A 103 -4.99 -7.05 14.37
C ILE A 103 -5.23 -7.63 12.96
N GLY A 104 -4.17 -7.86 12.19
CA GLY A 104 -4.24 -8.43 10.84
C GLY A 104 -4.82 -7.50 9.76
N ALA A 105 -5.01 -6.22 10.06
CA ALA A 105 -5.52 -5.23 9.11
C ALA A 105 -4.43 -4.69 8.16
N LEU A 106 -3.16 -4.84 8.54
CA LEU A 106 -1.98 -4.54 7.74
C LEU A 106 -1.15 -5.81 7.58
N ASN A 107 -0.90 -6.22 6.32
CA ASN A 107 -0.16 -7.44 6.02
C ASN A 107 0.62 -7.25 4.72
N ASP A 108 1.93 -7.07 4.83
CA ASP A 108 2.80 -6.83 3.69
C ASP A 108 2.92 -8.05 2.75
N ALA A 109 2.77 -9.27 3.26
CA ALA A 109 2.78 -10.48 2.44
C ALA A 109 1.52 -10.57 1.56
N GLU A 110 0.35 -10.29 2.13
CA GLU A 110 -0.91 -10.23 1.36
C GLU A 110 -0.89 -9.08 0.35
N TYR A 111 -0.32 -7.94 0.74
CA TYR A 111 -0.14 -6.80 -0.14
C TYR A 111 0.78 -7.13 -1.32
N ALA A 112 1.91 -7.80 -1.08
CA ALA A 112 2.81 -8.27 -2.13
C ALA A 112 2.09 -9.25 -3.08
N ALA A 113 1.37 -10.24 -2.55
CA ALA A 113 0.59 -11.18 -3.35
C ALA A 113 -0.51 -10.48 -4.19
N MET A 114 -1.15 -9.46 -3.64
CA MET A 114 -2.11 -8.63 -4.37
C MET A 114 -1.46 -7.89 -5.54
N LEU A 115 -0.27 -7.29 -5.33
CA LEU A 115 0.49 -6.62 -6.39
C LEU A 115 0.88 -7.59 -7.51
N VAL A 116 1.34 -8.81 -7.16
CA VAL A 116 1.68 -9.84 -8.13
C VAL A 116 0.46 -10.20 -8.98
N ARG A 117 -0.70 -10.47 -8.37
CA ARG A 117 -1.93 -10.76 -9.10
C ARG A 117 -2.35 -9.60 -10.01
N HIS A 118 -2.27 -8.38 -9.50
CA HIS A 118 -2.67 -7.18 -10.25
C HIS A 118 -1.78 -6.96 -11.48
N TYR A 119 -0.47 -6.85 -11.28
CA TYR A 119 0.47 -6.56 -12.37
C TYR A 119 0.64 -7.77 -13.30
N GLY A 120 0.68 -8.99 -12.79
CA GLY A 120 0.70 -10.21 -13.59
C GLY A 120 -0.55 -10.35 -14.47
N GLY A 121 -1.73 -10.03 -13.93
CA GLY A 121 -2.98 -9.99 -14.69
C GLY A 121 -2.99 -8.92 -15.81
N MET A 122 -2.27 -7.82 -15.61
CA MET A 122 -2.07 -6.78 -16.63
C MET A 122 -1.00 -7.15 -17.68
N GLY A 123 -0.35 -8.29 -17.56
CA GLY A 123 0.71 -8.75 -18.47
C GLY A 123 2.02 -8.01 -18.26
N TYR A 124 2.39 -7.75 -17.01
CA TYR A 124 3.72 -7.29 -16.63
C TYR A 124 4.56 -8.47 -16.14
N GLY A 125 5.86 -8.44 -16.48
CA GLY A 125 6.85 -9.41 -16.06
C GLY A 125 7.43 -9.10 -14.67
N GLU A 126 8.23 -10.04 -14.20
CA GLU A 126 8.81 -10.04 -12.86
C GLU A 126 9.61 -8.77 -12.53
N ALA A 127 10.48 -8.31 -13.45
CA ALA A 127 11.32 -7.14 -13.21
C ALA A 127 10.46 -5.90 -12.89
N LYS A 128 9.34 -5.71 -13.60
CA LYS A 128 8.42 -4.60 -13.33
C LYS A 128 7.75 -4.72 -11.96
N ILE A 129 7.42 -5.94 -11.52
CA ILE A 129 6.81 -6.18 -10.22
C ILE A 129 7.81 -5.93 -9.10
N ARG A 130 9.08 -6.32 -9.27
CA ARG A 130 10.18 -6.00 -8.34
C ARG A 130 10.36 -4.48 -8.18
N ASP A 131 10.28 -3.71 -9.28
CA ASP A 131 10.31 -2.25 -9.22
C ASP A 131 9.12 -1.67 -8.41
N GLU A 132 7.92 -2.24 -8.59
CA GLU A 132 6.74 -1.82 -7.82
C GLU A 132 6.88 -2.17 -6.34
N PHE A 133 7.42 -3.35 -6.00
CA PHE A 133 7.72 -3.72 -4.61
C PHE A 133 8.69 -2.74 -3.96
N TYR A 134 9.79 -2.43 -4.65
CA TYR A 134 10.75 -1.44 -4.17
C TYR A 134 10.13 -0.07 -3.95
N ARG A 135 9.39 0.43 -4.94
CA ARG A 135 8.74 1.75 -4.89
C ARG A 135 7.72 1.85 -3.76
N ARG A 136 7.01 0.77 -3.47
CA ARG A 136 5.98 0.70 -2.43
C ARG A 136 6.52 0.27 -1.08
N GLY A 137 7.81 -0.05 -1.01
CA GLY A 137 8.49 -0.41 0.22
C GLY A 137 8.08 -1.76 0.79
N VAL A 138 7.69 -2.70 -0.06
CA VAL A 138 7.48 -4.10 0.35
C VAL A 138 8.82 -4.68 0.85
N PRO A 139 8.85 -5.34 2.01
CA PRO A 139 10.06 -5.98 2.54
C PRO A 139 10.65 -7.01 1.56
N ARG A 140 11.99 -7.01 1.41
CA ARG A 140 12.66 -7.86 0.40
C ARG A 140 12.50 -9.34 0.66
N GLU A 141 12.43 -9.74 1.90
CA GLU A 141 12.21 -11.12 2.35
C GLU A 141 10.90 -11.72 1.85
N LEU A 142 9.91 -10.89 1.51
CA LEU A 142 8.60 -11.33 1.01
C LEU A 142 8.56 -11.47 -0.52
N TRP A 143 9.58 -10.98 -1.23
CA TRP A 143 9.52 -10.88 -2.69
C TRP A 143 9.47 -12.22 -3.39
N GLU A 144 10.36 -13.15 -3.01
CA GLU A 144 10.47 -14.45 -3.69
C GLU A 144 9.22 -15.28 -3.51
N ASP A 145 8.67 -15.34 -2.27
CA ASP A 145 7.42 -16.04 -2.03
C ASP A 145 6.24 -15.45 -2.82
N ALA A 146 6.16 -14.13 -2.88
CA ALA A 146 5.12 -13.47 -3.65
C ALA A 146 5.28 -13.71 -5.16
N LEU A 147 6.51 -13.58 -5.70
CA LEU A 147 6.82 -13.73 -7.12
C LEU A 147 6.68 -15.18 -7.60
N SER A 148 6.89 -16.17 -6.74
CA SER A 148 6.65 -17.59 -7.08
C SER A 148 5.21 -17.90 -7.51
N LYS A 149 4.27 -17.00 -7.20
CA LYS A 149 2.86 -17.09 -7.59
C LYS A 149 2.54 -16.48 -8.95
N LEU A 150 3.57 -15.96 -9.66
CA LEU A 150 3.40 -15.52 -11.05
C LEU A 150 3.12 -16.72 -11.97
N PRO A 151 2.27 -16.54 -12.99
CA PRO A 151 2.14 -17.53 -14.05
C PRO A 151 3.46 -17.65 -14.80
N ASP A 152 3.60 -18.76 -15.53
CA ASP A 152 4.74 -18.98 -16.41
C ASP A 152 4.96 -17.78 -17.36
N ALA A 153 6.22 -17.39 -17.53
CA ALA A 153 6.56 -16.21 -18.32
C ALA A 153 6.18 -16.38 -19.79
N GLN A 154 6.33 -17.57 -20.37
CA GLN A 154 5.99 -17.84 -21.77
C GLN A 154 4.47 -17.75 -21.98
N GLU A 155 3.66 -18.31 -21.08
CA GLU A 155 2.20 -18.18 -21.13
C GLU A 155 1.75 -16.71 -20.99
N ALA A 156 2.37 -15.95 -20.08
CA ALA A 156 2.05 -14.55 -19.89
C ALA A 156 2.41 -13.71 -21.13
N ILE A 157 3.58 -13.95 -21.74
CA ILE A 157 4.01 -13.33 -22.98
C ILE A 157 3.07 -13.69 -24.13
N ALA A 158 2.75 -14.98 -24.31
CA ALA A 158 1.84 -15.42 -25.38
C ALA A 158 0.47 -14.73 -25.30
N ARG A 159 -0.10 -14.60 -24.10
CA ARG A 159 -1.34 -13.84 -23.89
C ARG A 159 -1.21 -12.36 -24.31
N VAL A 160 -0.12 -11.70 -23.94
CA VAL A 160 0.14 -10.31 -24.31
C VAL A 160 0.29 -10.17 -25.82
N ILE A 161 1.00 -11.09 -26.47
CA ILE A 161 1.18 -11.14 -27.92
C ILE A 161 -0.16 -11.30 -28.62
N ALA A 162 -0.93 -12.31 -28.26
CA ALA A 162 -2.26 -12.56 -28.86
C ALA A 162 -3.18 -11.33 -28.76
N GLN A 163 -3.20 -10.69 -27.61
CA GLN A 163 -3.99 -9.47 -27.39
C GLN A 163 -3.54 -8.30 -28.27
N LYS A 164 -2.22 -8.18 -28.53
CA LYS A 164 -1.63 -7.07 -29.29
C LYS A 164 -1.68 -7.27 -30.79
N THR A 165 -1.40 -8.47 -31.24
CA THR A 165 -1.35 -8.81 -32.69
C THR A 165 -2.74 -9.10 -33.26
N LYS A 166 -3.66 -9.62 -32.43
CA LYS A 166 -4.98 -10.05 -32.87
C LYS A 166 -4.91 -11.02 -34.06
N GLY A 167 -3.94 -11.90 -34.06
CA GLY A 167 -3.70 -12.88 -35.13
C GLY A 167 -3.05 -12.32 -36.40
N ARG A 168 -2.61 -11.06 -36.41
CA ARG A 168 -1.92 -10.47 -37.58
C ARG A 168 -0.47 -10.94 -37.65
N VAL A 169 -0.02 -11.31 -38.82
CA VAL A 169 1.42 -11.56 -39.09
C VAL A 169 2.18 -10.26 -38.95
N LEU A 170 3.31 -10.30 -38.24
CA LEU A 170 4.15 -9.14 -37.99
C LEU A 170 5.34 -9.12 -38.91
N ASP A 171 5.59 -7.97 -39.52
CA ASP A 171 6.86 -7.68 -40.20
C ASP A 171 8.01 -7.54 -39.18
N GLU A 172 9.24 -7.43 -39.67
CA GLU A 172 10.43 -7.31 -38.85
C GLU A 172 10.35 -6.12 -37.88
N LYS A 173 9.85 -4.99 -38.37
CA LYS A 173 9.66 -3.76 -37.55
C LYS A 173 8.60 -4.01 -36.46
N GLY A 174 7.53 -4.73 -36.76
CA GLY A 174 6.49 -5.11 -35.83
C GLY A 174 7.02 -6.02 -34.72
N ARG A 175 7.81 -7.05 -35.08
CA ARG A 175 8.47 -7.94 -34.13
C ARG A 175 9.42 -7.19 -33.20
N LYS A 176 10.24 -6.28 -33.73
CA LYS A 176 11.13 -5.43 -32.91
C LYS A 176 10.35 -4.58 -31.92
N ARG A 177 9.28 -3.90 -32.36
CA ARG A 177 8.42 -3.09 -31.47
C ARG A 177 7.75 -3.92 -30.40
N LEU A 178 7.33 -5.15 -30.72
CA LEU A 178 6.72 -6.09 -29.78
C LEU A 178 7.76 -6.52 -28.74
N SER A 179 8.97 -6.89 -29.17
CA SER A 179 10.09 -7.22 -28.27
C SER A 179 10.41 -6.07 -27.30
N ASP A 180 10.59 -4.86 -27.81
CA ASP A 180 10.86 -3.67 -26.99
C ASP A 180 9.72 -3.40 -25.98
N MET A 181 8.48 -3.63 -26.37
CA MET A 181 7.32 -3.48 -25.48
C MET A 181 7.33 -4.52 -24.35
N LEU A 182 7.64 -5.79 -24.65
CA LEU A 182 7.70 -6.87 -23.67
C LEU A 182 8.85 -6.64 -22.67
N LEU A 183 10.02 -6.20 -23.14
CA LEU A 183 11.14 -5.82 -22.28
C LEU A 183 10.75 -4.66 -21.33
N ARG A 184 10.10 -3.62 -21.84
CA ARG A 184 9.60 -2.52 -20.99
C ARG A 184 8.53 -2.95 -20.00
N ARG A 185 7.83 -4.05 -20.28
CA ARG A 185 6.89 -4.66 -19.33
C ARG A 185 7.58 -5.50 -18.26
N GLY A 186 8.90 -5.67 -18.34
CA GLY A 186 9.71 -6.36 -17.34
C GLY A 186 9.80 -7.86 -17.51
N PHE A 187 9.56 -8.39 -18.73
CA PHE A 187 9.89 -9.77 -19.08
C PHE A 187 11.40 -9.93 -19.32
N ALA A 188 11.95 -11.09 -19.00
CA ALA A 188 13.35 -11.36 -19.21
C ALA A 188 13.67 -11.48 -20.72
N TRP A 189 14.86 -11.06 -21.11
CA TRP A 189 15.30 -11.10 -22.50
C TRP A 189 15.24 -12.49 -23.12
N CYS A 190 15.65 -13.52 -22.37
CA CYS A 190 15.60 -14.92 -22.83
C CYS A 190 14.17 -15.34 -23.21
N ASP A 191 13.18 -15.00 -22.37
CA ASP A 191 11.77 -15.36 -22.58
C ASP A 191 11.17 -14.61 -23.77
N VAL A 192 11.48 -13.32 -23.87
CA VAL A 192 11.03 -12.49 -24.99
C VAL A 192 11.60 -13.01 -26.30
N ARG A 193 12.90 -13.35 -26.34
CA ARG A 193 13.56 -13.88 -27.53
C ARG A 193 12.95 -15.19 -27.97
N ALA A 194 12.71 -16.11 -27.03
CA ALA A 194 12.08 -17.40 -27.33
C ALA A 194 10.66 -17.22 -27.93
N ALA A 195 9.85 -16.37 -27.32
CA ALA A 195 8.49 -16.11 -27.78
C ALA A 195 8.44 -15.44 -29.17
N ILE A 196 9.37 -14.52 -29.46
CA ILE A 196 9.45 -13.87 -30.78
C ILE A 196 9.93 -14.85 -31.86
N ALA A 197 10.85 -15.78 -31.54
CA ALA A 197 11.29 -16.83 -32.47
C ALA A 197 10.13 -17.75 -32.88
N GLN A 198 9.32 -18.19 -31.91
CA GLN A 198 8.14 -19.04 -32.18
C GLN A 198 7.13 -18.36 -33.14
N ILE A 199 6.92 -17.04 -33.01
CA ILE A 199 6.04 -16.31 -33.95
C ILE A 199 6.63 -16.32 -35.37
N SER A 200 7.96 -16.26 -35.51
CA SER A 200 8.60 -16.27 -36.82
C SER A 200 8.52 -17.63 -37.49
N GLU A 201 8.63 -18.73 -36.75
CA GLU A 201 8.51 -20.10 -37.25
C GLU A 201 7.08 -20.40 -37.71
N ASN A 202 6.08 -20.06 -36.90
CA ASN A 202 4.69 -20.26 -37.30
C ASN A 202 4.29 -19.42 -38.53
N ALA A 203 4.90 -18.26 -38.76
CA ALA A 203 4.63 -17.45 -39.95
C ALA A 203 5.19 -18.09 -41.24
N THR A 204 6.29 -18.84 -41.15
CA THR A 204 6.89 -19.54 -42.30
C THR A 204 6.15 -20.84 -42.65
N GLU A 205 5.50 -21.53 -41.69
CA GLU A 205 4.71 -22.71 -41.97
C GLU A 205 3.44 -22.40 -42.79
N PHE A 206 2.82 -21.26 -42.57
CA PHE A 206 1.61 -20.85 -43.34
C PHE A 206 1.91 -20.43 -44.78
N ASP A 207 3.14 -20.01 -45.09
CA ASP A 207 3.54 -19.61 -46.46
C ASP A 207 3.90 -20.81 -47.37
N TYR A 208 3.97 -22.04 -46.85
CA TYR A 208 4.28 -23.25 -47.61
C TYR A 208 3.05 -24.11 -47.94
N GLU A 209 1.84 -23.78 -47.47
CA GLU A 209 0.61 -24.50 -47.73
C GLU A 209 -0.27 -23.87 -48.85
N GLU A 210 0.20 -22.83 -49.55
CA GLU A 210 -0.41 -22.31 -50.78
C GLU A 210 0.41 -22.73 -52.02
#